data_32bbcb57bde2267e5ac54235eaff30bb
#
_entry.id   32bbcb57bde2267e5ac54235eaff30bb
#
_cell.length_a   1.000
_cell.length_b   1.000
_cell.length_c   1.000
_cell.angle_alpha   90.00
_cell.angle_beta   90.00
_cell.angle_gamma   90.00
#
_symmetry.space_group_name_H-M   'P 1'
#
loop_
_entity.id
_entity.type
_entity.pdbx_description
1 polymer ?
#
loop_
_entity_poly.entity_id
_entity_poly.type
_entity_poly.pdbx_seq_one_letter_code
_entity_poly.pdbx_strand_id
1 'polypeptide(L)'
;MHSHPGADAPIVKQHEPLKPYTTFKIGGPARFFVCAAGEDDSRAALSLAAQNDLPLFVLGGGSNILVSDRGFAGVVVHPVRRGIKILHEDAGRATLEVNAGEAWDDVVRYAVERDCWGIENLSHIPGQAGAVLVQNIGAYGQQVSEVVDSVEVMEIKTGAVRVLSAGDCRFGYRRSIFNTTARGQFIILKLALQLAKNAHPNLDYPDLRAYFSERSVEQASLAEIRQAIITIRDRKIPFPREERGGNAGSFFKNLTLPEREYARLRVNIERNFSSRELARLEEIRKRFPQSDQIKIPTAFLIEICGLKGHRIGGAQVNELQPLVLLNLGGATAQDVIALAKHVRRAVHARTGMTLSIEPELVGFTVQEIAGITRPQES
;
A
#
# COMPACT_ATOMS: atom_id res chain seq x y z
N MET A 1 35.95 32.06 3.45
CA MET A 1 35.19 31.51 2.30
C MET A 1 35.62 30.07 2.14
N HIS A 2 34.90 29.14 2.77
CA HIS A 2 35.12 27.69 2.55
C HIS A 2 34.06 27.27 1.55
N SER A 3 34.48 27.05 0.30
CA SER A 3 33.68 26.40 -0.73
C SER A 3 33.38 24.98 -0.26
N HIS A 4 32.08 24.66 -0.05
CA HIS A 4 31.62 23.28 0.07
C HIS A 4 31.97 22.55 -1.25
N PRO A 5 32.47 21.29 -1.20
CA PRO A 5 32.65 20.51 -2.40
C PRO A 5 31.29 20.35 -3.06
N GLY A 6 31.22 20.61 -4.38
CA GLY A 6 30.00 20.62 -5.15
C GLY A 6 29.15 19.37 -4.93
N ALA A 7 27.90 19.58 -4.60
CA ALA A 7 26.91 18.54 -4.69
C ALA A 7 26.87 18.06 -6.15
N ASP A 8 27.12 16.78 -6.39
CA ASP A 8 26.97 16.20 -7.72
C ASP A 8 25.56 16.50 -8.22
N ALA A 9 25.45 16.91 -9.50
CA ALA A 9 24.16 17.22 -10.09
C ALA A 9 23.23 16.01 -9.99
N PRO A 10 21.91 16.23 -9.74
CA PRO A 10 20.98 15.12 -9.58
C PRO A 10 21.00 14.20 -10.81
N ILE A 11 20.92 12.91 -10.57
CA ILE A 11 20.82 11.92 -11.65
C ILE A 11 19.42 12.05 -12.29
N VAL A 12 19.38 12.70 -13.46
CA VAL A 12 18.16 12.86 -14.25
C VAL A 12 18.23 11.92 -15.46
N LYS A 13 17.29 11.01 -15.55
CA LYS A 13 17.15 10.10 -16.69
C LYS A 13 15.95 10.52 -17.53
N GLN A 14 16.05 10.41 -18.85
CA GLN A 14 14.94 10.65 -19.78
C GLN A 14 14.38 9.32 -20.28
N HIS A 15 13.06 9.26 -20.46
CA HIS A 15 12.35 8.07 -20.93
C HIS A 15 12.67 6.79 -20.14
N GLU A 16 12.91 6.95 -18.82
CA GLU A 16 13.22 5.83 -17.91
C GLU A 16 12.00 4.92 -17.76
N PRO A 17 12.11 3.61 -18.08
CA PRO A 17 11.02 2.66 -17.86
C PRO A 17 10.64 2.57 -16.37
N LEU A 18 9.35 2.70 -16.06
CA LEU A 18 8.88 2.62 -14.66
C LEU A 18 8.63 1.18 -14.18
N LYS A 19 8.56 0.22 -15.10
CA LYS A 19 8.37 -1.20 -14.80
C LYS A 19 9.33 -1.76 -13.73
N PRO A 20 10.65 -1.47 -13.70
CA PRO A 20 11.57 -1.97 -12.67
C PRO A 20 11.31 -1.37 -11.27
N TYR A 21 10.63 -0.23 -11.20
CA TYR A 21 10.35 0.50 -9.96
C TYR A 21 8.96 0.21 -9.39
N THR A 22 8.23 -0.75 -9.97
CA THR A 22 6.91 -1.17 -9.49
C THR A 22 6.90 -2.63 -9.11
N THR A 23 6.21 -2.98 -8.02
CA THR A 23 6.06 -4.38 -7.62
C THR A 23 5.11 -5.15 -8.55
N PHE A 24 4.27 -4.45 -9.30
CA PHE A 24 3.45 -5.05 -10.37
C PHE A 24 4.28 -5.46 -11.59
N LYS A 25 5.48 -4.89 -11.73
CA LYS A 25 6.36 -5.08 -12.89
C LYS A 25 5.68 -4.69 -14.20
N ILE A 26 4.88 -3.62 -14.14
CA ILE A 26 4.17 -3.01 -15.25
C ILE A 26 4.42 -1.50 -15.20
N GLY A 27 4.58 -0.86 -16.35
CA GLY A 27 4.71 0.57 -16.49
C GLY A 27 5.59 0.97 -17.66
N GLY A 28 5.10 1.90 -18.46
CA GLY A 28 5.85 2.56 -19.52
C GLY A 28 6.83 3.62 -18.97
N PRO A 29 7.46 4.42 -19.82
CA PRO A 29 8.53 5.33 -19.44
C PRO A 29 8.00 6.61 -18.73
N ALA A 30 8.80 7.16 -17.80
CA ALA A 30 8.68 8.54 -17.34
C ALA A 30 9.37 9.47 -18.34
N ARG A 31 8.80 10.65 -18.63
CA ARG A 31 9.49 11.65 -19.46
C ARG A 31 10.82 12.08 -18.84
N PHE A 32 10.81 12.36 -17.53
CA PHE A 32 12.00 12.54 -16.72
C PHE A 32 11.88 11.73 -15.43
N PHE A 33 13.00 11.17 -14.99
CA PHE A 33 13.08 10.39 -13.76
C PHE A 33 14.28 10.89 -12.93
N VAL A 34 14.01 11.33 -11.71
CA VAL A 34 15.01 11.92 -10.81
C VAL A 34 15.16 11.04 -9.59
N CYS A 35 16.37 10.46 -9.39
CA CYS A 35 16.74 9.77 -8.16
C CYS A 35 17.08 10.83 -7.10
N ALA A 36 16.20 11.06 -6.12
CA ALA A 36 16.38 12.07 -5.09
C ALA A 36 17.08 11.46 -3.86
N ALA A 37 18.37 11.73 -3.71
CA ALA A 37 19.16 11.34 -2.54
C ALA A 37 19.09 12.38 -1.40
N GLY A 38 18.45 13.54 -1.63
CA GLY A 38 18.31 14.59 -0.65
C GLY A 38 17.33 15.67 -1.07
N GLU A 39 17.36 16.76 -0.30
CA GLU A 39 16.51 17.94 -0.54
C GLU A 39 16.88 18.65 -1.85
N ASP A 40 18.17 18.78 -2.13
CA ASP A 40 18.65 19.51 -3.32
C ASP A 40 18.22 18.78 -4.60
N ASP A 41 18.30 17.46 -4.65
CA ASP A 41 17.79 16.67 -5.79
C ASP A 41 16.27 16.82 -5.95
N SER A 42 15.56 16.85 -4.82
CA SER A 42 14.11 17.07 -4.81
C SER A 42 13.78 18.46 -5.35
N ARG A 43 14.49 19.52 -4.92
CA ARG A 43 14.33 20.90 -5.43
C ARG A 43 14.66 20.99 -6.92
N ALA A 44 15.71 20.30 -7.37
CA ALA A 44 16.07 20.25 -8.78
C ALA A 44 14.94 19.59 -9.62
N ALA A 45 14.31 18.53 -9.11
CA ALA A 45 13.16 17.92 -9.77
C ALA A 45 11.94 18.86 -9.82
N LEU A 46 11.67 19.65 -8.74
CA LEU A 46 10.64 20.68 -8.76
C LEU A 46 10.91 21.74 -9.82
N SER A 47 12.16 22.21 -9.88
CA SER A 47 12.60 23.20 -10.88
C SER A 47 12.46 22.66 -12.30
N LEU A 48 12.85 21.41 -12.54
CA LEU A 48 12.71 20.75 -13.85
C LEU A 48 11.24 20.66 -14.27
N ALA A 49 10.36 20.30 -13.35
CA ALA A 49 8.92 20.22 -13.62
C ALA A 49 8.34 21.60 -13.95
N ALA A 50 8.68 22.63 -13.16
CA ALA A 50 8.20 23.99 -13.36
C ALA A 50 8.70 24.60 -14.68
N GLN A 51 10.00 24.46 -15.01
CA GLN A 51 10.60 25.01 -16.23
C GLN A 51 9.99 24.41 -17.52
N ASN A 52 9.47 23.19 -17.44
CA ASN A 52 8.92 22.47 -18.60
C ASN A 52 7.38 22.39 -18.56
N ASP A 53 6.72 23.03 -17.59
CA ASP A 53 5.26 22.93 -17.36
C ASP A 53 4.77 21.48 -17.33
N LEU A 54 5.46 20.64 -16.55
CA LEU A 54 5.21 19.21 -16.46
C LEU A 54 4.59 18.83 -15.10
N PRO A 55 3.66 17.87 -15.11
CA PRO A 55 3.18 17.29 -13.87
C PRO A 55 4.30 16.50 -13.16
N LEU A 56 4.25 16.49 -11.82
CA LEU A 56 5.19 15.77 -10.98
C LEU A 56 4.49 14.62 -10.26
N PHE A 57 5.17 13.48 -10.20
CA PHE A 57 4.73 12.31 -9.45
C PHE A 57 5.85 11.79 -8.54
N VAL A 58 5.53 11.53 -7.28
CA VAL A 58 6.49 10.95 -6.32
C VAL A 58 6.30 9.44 -6.31
N LEU A 59 7.32 8.72 -6.75
CA LEU A 59 7.34 7.27 -6.81
C LEU A 59 8.17 6.71 -5.65
N GLY A 60 7.52 6.13 -4.65
CA GLY A 60 8.18 5.33 -3.63
C GLY A 60 8.54 3.92 -4.15
N GLY A 61 8.38 2.90 -3.32
CA GLY A 61 8.67 1.51 -3.73
C GLY A 61 7.68 0.88 -4.71
N GLY A 62 6.75 1.65 -5.28
CA GLY A 62 5.85 1.20 -6.34
C GLY A 62 4.94 0.03 -5.98
N SER A 63 4.67 -0.18 -4.68
CA SER A 63 3.98 -1.38 -4.19
C SER A 63 2.45 -1.28 -4.14
N ASN A 64 1.91 -0.08 -4.39
CA ASN A 64 0.46 0.18 -4.42
C ASN A 64 0.06 1.08 -5.59
N ILE A 65 0.66 0.87 -6.74
CA ILE A 65 0.36 1.62 -7.97
C ILE A 65 0.23 0.69 -9.16
N LEU A 66 -0.55 1.12 -10.15
CA LEU A 66 -0.52 0.59 -11.51
C LEU A 66 -0.17 1.72 -12.46
N VAL A 67 0.94 1.59 -13.18
CA VAL A 67 1.40 2.57 -14.16
C VAL A 67 0.94 2.16 -15.54
N SER A 68 0.41 3.11 -16.31
CA SER A 68 0.01 2.92 -17.71
C SER A 68 1.17 2.38 -18.58
N ASP A 69 0.84 1.60 -19.58
CA ASP A 69 1.82 1.13 -20.59
C ASP A 69 2.47 2.29 -21.36
N ARG A 70 1.80 3.46 -21.42
CA ARG A 70 2.38 4.70 -21.99
C ARG A 70 3.30 5.44 -21.02
N GLY A 71 3.33 5.01 -19.76
CA GLY A 71 4.13 5.64 -18.73
C GLY A 71 3.53 6.92 -18.15
N PHE A 72 4.38 7.86 -17.77
CA PHE A 72 4.01 9.14 -17.17
C PHE A 72 4.68 10.30 -17.92
N ALA A 73 3.89 11.16 -18.54
CA ALA A 73 4.36 12.28 -19.36
C ALA A 73 4.80 13.49 -18.50
N GLY A 74 5.55 13.25 -17.45
CA GLY A 74 5.98 14.25 -16.47
C GLY A 74 7.31 13.91 -15.82
N VAL A 75 7.57 14.57 -14.69
CA VAL A 75 8.74 14.32 -13.83
C VAL A 75 8.36 13.35 -12.73
N VAL A 76 9.06 12.21 -12.67
CA VAL A 76 8.97 11.26 -11.57
C VAL A 76 10.11 11.51 -10.60
N VAL A 77 9.80 11.76 -9.33
CA VAL A 77 10.77 11.86 -8.24
C VAL A 77 10.78 10.54 -7.48
N HIS A 78 11.93 9.90 -7.41
CA HIS A 78 12.11 8.64 -6.69
C HIS A 78 13.06 8.87 -5.50
N PRO A 79 12.57 8.96 -4.24
CA PRO A 79 13.40 9.06 -3.06
C PRO A 79 14.28 7.82 -2.91
N VAL A 80 15.60 8.01 -2.89
CA VAL A 80 16.56 6.90 -2.78
C VAL A 80 17.41 6.96 -1.52
N ARG A 81 17.29 8.04 -0.73
CA ARG A 81 18.04 8.18 0.52
C ARG A 81 17.58 7.13 1.53
N ARG A 82 18.51 6.30 1.96
CA ARG A 82 18.31 5.28 3.00
C ARG A 82 18.93 5.71 4.32
N GLY A 83 18.59 4.99 5.37
CA GLY A 83 19.17 5.09 6.70
C GLY A 83 18.11 5.16 7.79
N ILE A 84 18.44 4.54 8.91
CA ILE A 84 17.66 4.50 10.14
C ILE A 84 18.56 5.01 11.25
N LYS A 85 18.08 5.95 12.06
CA LYS A 85 18.80 6.53 13.18
C LYS A 85 17.94 6.49 14.44
N ILE A 86 18.52 6.12 15.56
CA ILE A 86 17.87 6.26 16.86
C ILE A 86 18.04 7.71 17.30
N LEU A 87 16.94 8.43 17.49
CA LEU A 87 16.92 9.79 18.02
C LEU A 87 16.89 9.81 19.55
N HIS A 88 16.15 8.87 20.12
CA HIS A 88 15.99 8.70 21.56
C HIS A 88 15.74 7.24 21.87
N GLU A 89 16.27 6.77 23.00
CA GLU A 89 16.01 5.43 23.54
C GLU A 89 16.10 5.45 25.05
N ASP A 90 15.10 4.89 25.70
CA ASP A 90 15.07 4.65 27.15
C ASP A 90 14.52 3.24 27.43
N ALA A 91 14.27 2.91 28.71
CA ALA A 91 13.77 1.59 29.10
C ALA A 91 12.33 1.30 28.61
N GLY A 92 11.56 2.30 28.23
CA GLY A 92 10.15 2.17 27.85
C GLY A 92 9.90 2.32 26.34
N ARG A 93 10.75 3.06 25.64
CA ARG A 93 10.52 3.43 24.23
C ARG A 93 11.79 3.72 23.47
N ALA A 94 11.69 3.63 22.15
CA ALA A 94 12.70 4.11 21.21
C ALA A 94 12.05 4.97 20.11
N THR A 95 12.67 6.08 19.75
CA THR A 95 12.26 6.92 18.61
C THR A 95 13.25 6.73 17.46
N LEU A 96 12.77 6.21 16.34
CA LEU A 96 13.54 5.98 15.14
C LEU A 96 13.26 7.07 14.11
N GLU A 97 14.29 7.76 13.63
CA GLU A 97 14.22 8.56 12.38
C GLU A 97 14.55 7.65 11.21
N VAL A 98 13.71 7.65 10.20
CA VAL A 98 13.83 6.80 9.01
C VAL A 98 13.76 7.68 7.76
N ASN A 99 14.74 7.58 6.86
CA ASN A 99 14.67 8.25 5.56
C ASN A 99 13.60 7.59 4.68
N ALA A 100 12.88 8.41 3.89
CA ALA A 100 11.73 7.97 3.09
C ALA A 100 12.06 6.87 2.07
N GLY A 101 13.29 6.84 1.55
CA GLY A 101 13.78 5.84 0.59
C GLY A 101 14.19 4.50 1.22
N GLU A 102 14.14 4.35 2.55
CA GLU A 102 14.47 3.07 3.20
C GLU A 102 13.42 2.00 2.86
N ALA A 103 13.88 0.76 2.70
CA ALA A 103 12.96 -0.36 2.52
C ALA A 103 12.14 -0.59 3.81
N TRP A 104 10.82 -0.62 3.71
CA TRP A 104 9.97 -0.75 4.89
C TRP A 104 10.24 -2.02 5.70
N ASP A 105 10.44 -3.15 5.02
CA ASP A 105 10.72 -4.41 5.72
C ASP A 105 12.08 -4.43 6.44
N ASP A 106 13.05 -3.61 5.98
CA ASP A 106 14.31 -3.39 6.68
C ASP A 106 14.10 -2.54 7.94
N VAL A 107 13.18 -1.57 7.92
CA VAL A 107 12.80 -0.80 9.13
C VAL A 107 12.18 -1.73 10.18
N VAL A 108 11.26 -2.60 9.77
CA VAL A 108 10.64 -3.57 10.69
C VAL A 108 11.69 -4.54 11.24
N ARG A 109 12.57 -5.07 10.40
CA ARG A 109 13.66 -5.94 10.84
C ARG A 109 14.58 -5.24 11.83
N TYR A 110 14.97 -3.99 11.54
CA TYR A 110 15.79 -3.17 12.44
C TYR A 110 15.15 -2.99 13.82
N ALA A 111 13.84 -2.75 13.86
CA ALA A 111 13.08 -2.62 15.10
C ALA A 111 13.03 -3.95 15.88
N VAL A 112 12.73 -5.07 15.20
CA VAL A 112 12.66 -6.41 15.81
C VAL A 112 14.00 -6.82 16.41
N GLU A 113 15.12 -6.58 15.71
CA GLU A 113 16.48 -6.87 16.18
C GLU A 113 16.90 -6.05 17.42
N ARG A 114 16.13 -5.01 17.77
CA ARG A 114 16.34 -4.12 18.93
C ARG A 114 15.24 -4.18 19.97
N ASP A 115 14.43 -5.22 19.95
CA ASP A 115 13.29 -5.40 20.86
C ASP A 115 12.35 -4.18 20.88
N CYS A 116 12.12 -3.55 19.72
CA CYS A 116 11.21 -2.44 19.55
C CYS A 116 9.88 -2.92 18.95
N TRP A 117 8.80 -2.77 19.74
CA TRP A 117 7.44 -3.21 19.43
C TRP A 117 6.61 -2.12 18.76
N GLY A 118 5.63 -2.54 17.96
CA GLY A 118 4.59 -1.67 17.38
C GLY A 118 4.51 -1.69 15.87
N ILE A 119 5.47 -2.35 15.17
CA ILE A 119 5.46 -2.52 13.71
C ILE A 119 5.76 -3.96 13.28
N GLU A 120 5.93 -4.89 14.19
CA GLU A 120 6.24 -6.29 13.90
C GLU A 120 5.19 -6.97 13.02
N ASN A 121 3.91 -6.64 13.20
CA ASN A 121 2.82 -7.17 12.37
C ASN A 121 2.80 -6.57 10.95
N LEU A 122 3.55 -5.50 10.71
CA LEU A 122 3.74 -4.89 9.39
C LEU A 122 4.96 -5.46 8.63
N SER A 123 5.49 -6.59 9.10
CA SER A 123 6.58 -7.33 8.45
C SER A 123 6.21 -7.78 7.04
N HIS A 124 7.23 -7.88 6.18
CA HIS A 124 7.11 -8.42 4.83
C HIS A 124 6.10 -7.66 3.95
N ILE A 125 5.94 -6.36 4.19
CA ILE A 125 5.21 -5.45 3.30
C ILE A 125 6.23 -4.80 2.38
N PRO A 126 6.09 -4.96 1.05
CA PRO A 126 7.01 -4.34 0.11
C PRO A 126 6.79 -2.83 0.03
N GLY A 127 7.83 -2.09 -0.29
CA GLY A 127 7.77 -0.64 -0.49
C GLY A 127 8.79 0.11 0.34
N GLN A 128 8.70 1.43 0.30
CA GLN A 128 9.59 2.36 1.01
C GLN A 128 8.89 3.01 2.20
N ALA A 129 9.68 3.40 3.21
CA ALA A 129 9.22 3.98 4.46
C ALA A 129 8.37 5.26 4.27
N GLY A 130 8.72 6.14 3.34
CA GLY A 130 7.88 7.30 3.02
C GLY A 130 6.54 6.92 2.41
N ALA A 131 6.51 5.88 1.56
CA ALA A 131 5.31 5.47 0.86
C ALA A 131 4.26 4.79 1.77
N VAL A 132 4.68 4.16 2.88
CA VAL A 132 3.77 3.48 3.81
C VAL A 132 2.80 4.44 4.50
N LEU A 133 3.20 5.73 4.63
CA LEU A 133 2.37 6.76 5.24
C LEU A 133 1.22 7.21 4.33
N VAL A 134 1.40 7.13 3.01
CA VAL A 134 0.45 7.67 2.03
C VAL A 134 -0.93 7.07 2.23
N GLN A 135 -1.01 5.75 2.38
CA GLN A 135 -2.27 5.05 2.61
C GLN A 135 -2.39 4.45 4.01
N ASN A 136 -1.58 4.91 4.98
CA ASN A 136 -1.58 4.37 6.33
C ASN A 136 -1.58 2.84 6.30
N ILE A 137 -0.46 2.23 5.90
CA ILE A 137 -0.42 0.77 5.79
C ILE A 137 -0.85 0.09 7.08
N GLY A 138 -1.57 -1.03 6.94
CA GLY A 138 -2.00 -1.83 8.08
C GLY A 138 -2.16 -3.29 7.67
N ALA A 139 -1.73 -4.16 8.56
CA ALA A 139 -1.86 -5.61 8.43
C ALA A 139 -1.89 -6.26 9.81
N TYR A 140 -2.54 -7.42 9.91
CA TYR A 140 -2.57 -8.25 11.12
C TYR A 140 -2.87 -7.50 12.43
N GLY A 141 -3.78 -6.51 12.35
CA GLY A 141 -4.24 -5.76 13.52
C GLY A 141 -3.37 -4.56 13.91
N GLN A 142 -2.31 -4.23 13.19
CA GLN A 142 -1.50 -3.02 13.38
C GLN A 142 -1.63 -2.06 12.19
N GLN A 143 -1.40 -0.76 12.43
CA GLN A 143 -1.31 0.29 11.42
C GLN A 143 -0.10 1.18 11.73
N VAL A 144 0.56 1.69 10.68
CA VAL A 144 1.76 2.52 10.87
C VAL A 144 1.45 3.81 11.63
N SER A 145 0.24 4.35 11.49
CA SER A 145 -0.19 5.57 12.22
C SER A 145 -0.20 5.43 13.74
N GLU A 146 -0.20 4.21 14.27
CA GLU A 146 -0.18 3.97 15.71
C GLU A 146 1.16 4.32 16.36
N VAL A 147 2.22 4.40 15.54
CA VAL A 147 3.59 4.65 15.99
C VAL A 147 4.25 5.88 15.32
N VAL A 148 3.59 6.52 14.35
CA VAL A 148 4.11 7.74 13.74
C VAL A 148 4.10 8.88 14.75
N ASP A 149 5.26 9.49 14.97
CA ASP A 149 5.42 10.70 15.78
C ASP A 149 5.33 11.95 14.89
N SER A 150 6.17 12.00 13.85
CA SER A 150 6.24 13.14 12.94
C SER A 150 6.70 12.73 11.54
N VAL A 151 6.46 13.62 10.57
CA VAL A 151 6.81 13.43 9.16
C VAL A 151 7.45 14.71 8.61
N GLU A 152 8.71 14.62 8.16
CA GLU A 152 9.38 15.70 7.45
C GLU A 152 9.00 15.66 5.97
N VAL A 153 8.50 16.76 5.46
CA VAL A 153 7.99 16.88 4.09
C VAL A 153 8.54 18.11 3.39
N MET A 154 8.69 18.02 2.07
CA MET A 154 8.93 19.17 1.19
C MET A 154 7.64 19.51 0.45
N GLU A 155 7.23 20.77 0.51
CA GLU A 155 6.10 21.27 -0.30
C GLU A 155 6.49 21.37 -1.77
N ILE A 156 5.75 20.71 -2.63
CA ILE A 156 6.04 20.70 -4.08
C ILE A 156 5.94 22.10 -4.68
N LYS A 157 4.99 22.92 -4.22
CA LYS A 157 4.76 24.26 -4.75
C LYS A 157 5.87 25.25 -4.42
N THR A 158 6.45 25.17 -3.23
CA THR A 158 7.39 26.17 -2.70
C THR A 158 8.81 25.65 -2.52
N GLY A 159 9.01 24.32 -2.45
CA GLY A 159 10.26 23.69 -2.07
C GLY A 159 10.60 23.88 -0.57
N ALA A 160 9.69 24.42 0.23
CA ALA A 160 9.89 24.59 1.66
C ALA A 160 9.79 23.24 2.38
N VAL A 161 10.69 23.01 3.33
CA VAL A 161 10.69 21.83 4.20
C VAL A 161 10.01 22.17 5.50
N ARG A 162 9.15 21.28 5.98
CA ARG A 162 8.49 21.38 7.28
C ARG A 162 8.23 20.02 7.90
N VAL A 163 8.00 20.02 9.21
CA VAL A 163 7.62 18.83 9.97
C VAL A 163 6.13 18.89 10.26
N LEU A 164 5.44 17.79 9.95
CA LEU A 164 4.03 17.56 10.28
C LEU A 164 3.97 16.59 11.48
N SER A 165 3.09 16.88 12.43
CA SER A 165 2.75 15.91 13.48
C SER A 165 1.91 14.75 12.93
N ALA A 166 1.82 13.65 13.66
CA ALA A 166 0.88 12.56 13.31
C ALA A 166 -0.57 13.06 13.17
N GLY A 167 -0.98 14.01 14.01
CA GLY A 167 -2.31 14.63 13.95
C GLY A 167 -2.57 15.41 12.66
N ASP A 168 -1.57 16.13 12.16
CA ASP A 168 -1.64 16.89 10.89
C ASP A 168 -1.82 15.95 9.69
N CYS A 169 -1.28 14.73 9.77
CA CYS A 169 -1.38 13.73 8.71
C CYS A 169 -2.79 13.13 8.57
N ARG A 170 -3.70 13.32 9.52
CA ARG A 170 -5.10 12.88 9.50
C ARG A 170 -5.29 11.43 9.04
N PHE A 171 -4.50 10.55 9.63
CA PHE A 171 -4.55 9.13 9.31
C PHE A 171 -5.92 8.50 9.58
N GLY A 172 -6.30 7.55 8.74
CA GLY A 172 -7.49 6.72 8.88
C GLY A 172 -7.32 5.42 8.10
N TYR A 173 -8.37 4.61 8.03
CA TYR A 173 -8.30 3.34 7.29
C TYR A 173 -7.99 3.59 5.81
N ARG A 174 -6.81 3.16 5.35
CA ARG A 174 -6.27 3.39 4.00
C ARG A 174 -6.28 4.86 3.57
N ARG A 175 -6.04 5.77 4.52
CA ARG A 175 -6.19 7.21 4.31
C ARG A 175 -5.14 8.01 5.08
N SER A 176 -4.65 9.09 4.45
CA SER A 176 -3.91 10.19 5.06
C SER A 176 -4.18 11.48 4.26
N ILE A 177 -3.58 12.60 4.67
CA ILE A 177 -3.62 13.83 3.83
C ILE A 177 -2.91 13.58 2.48
N PHE A 178 -1.89 12.73 2.43
CA PHE A 178 -1.06 12.50 1.24
C PHE A 178 -1.83 11.81 0.09
N ASN A 179 -2.88 11.07 0.38
CA ASN A 179 -3.75 10.47 -0.66
C ASN A 179 -5.15 11.09 -0.72
N THR A 180 -5.40 12.16 0.06
CA THR A 180 -6.67 12.88 0.09
C THR A 180 -6.48 14.37 -0.12
N THR A 181 -6.61 15.20 0.91
CA THR A 181 -6.70 16.67 0.85
C THR A 181 -5.41 17.34 0.37
N ALA A 182 -4.25 16.72 0.56
CA ALA A 182 -2.95 17.23 0.13
C ALA A 182 -2.25 16.30 -0.87
N ARG A 183 -3.05 15.49 -1.62
CA ARG A 183 -2.51 14.61 -2.66
C ARG A 183 -1.72 15.42 -3.69
N GLY A 184 -0.49 14.97 -3.97
CA GLY A 184 0.40 15.62 -4.92
C GLY A 184 0.99 16.96 -4.45
N GLN A 185 0.90 17.29 -3.14
CA GLN A 185 1.41 18.54 -2.60
C GLN A 185 2.74 18.37 -1.84
N PHE A 186 3.13 17.15 -1.50
CA PHE A 186 4.31 16.89 -0.68
C PHE A 186 5.21 15.78 -1.24
N ILE A 187 6.51 15.94 -1.03
CA ILE A 187 7.50 14.86 -1.07
C ILE A 187 7.83 14.54 0.39
N ILE A 188 7.61 13.30 0.82
CA ILE A 188 8.01 12.84 2.15
C ILE A 188 9.51 12.59 2.12
N LEU A 189 10.25 13.21 3.05
CA LEU A 189 11.70 13.12 3.18
C LEU A 189 12.12 12.12 4.25
N LYS A 190 11.48 12.21 5.43
CA LYS A 190 11.73 11.34 6.59
C LYS A 190 10.46 11.14 7.40
N LEU A 191 10.49 10.14 8.27
CA LEU A 191 9.48 9.91 9.29
C LEU A 191 10.16 9.57 10.62
N ALA A 192 9.54 9.97 11.72
CA ALA A 192 9.90 9.53 13.07
C ALA A 192 8.85 8.54 13.57
N LEU A 193 9.31 7.41 14.11
CA LEU A 193 8.48 6.35 14.67
C LEU A 193 8.79 6.22 16.16
N GLN A 194 7.77 6.27 17.01
CA GLN A 194 7.90 6.00 18.43
C GLN A 194 7.45 4.57 18.72
N LEU A 195 8.40 3.70 19.09
CA LEU A 195 8.22 2.28 19.31
C LEU A 195 8.35 1.96 20.81
N ALA A 196 7.60 0.98 21.29
CA ALA A 196 7.66 0.53 22.67
C ALA A 196 8.79 -0.49 22.89
N LYS A 197 9.40 -0.51 24.11
CA LYS A 197 10.39 -1.52 24.53
C LYS A 197 9.75 -2.68 25.28
N ASN A 198 8.63 -2.42 25.94
CA ASN A 198 7.92 -3.40 26.76
C ASN A 198 6.45 -3.39 26.34
N ALA A 199 6.09 -4.20 25.36
CA ALA A 199 4.71 -4.36 24.92
C ALA A 199 4.32 -5.83 24.83
N HIS A 200 3.02 -6.07 24.75
CA HIS A 200 2.48 -7.41 24.53
C HIS A 200 2.22 -7.64 23.04
N PRO A 201 2.45 -8.86 22.54
CA PRO A 201 2.19 -9.20 21.15
C PRO A 201 0.71 -9.04 20.81
N ASN A 202 0.43 -8.41 19.67
CA ASN A 202 -0.93 -8.39 19.09
C ASN A 202 -1.10 -9.63 18.20
N LEU A 203 -1.68 -10.69 18.74
CA LEU A 203 -1.93 -11.96 18.04
C LEU A 203 -3.40 -12.17 17.71
N ASP A 204 -4.26 -11.15 17.86
CA ASP A 204 -5.71 -11.29 17.71
C ASP A 204 -6.17 -11.57 16.29
N TYR A 205 -5.32 -11.32 15.29
CA TYR A 205 -5.66 -11.60 13.91
C TYR A 205 -5.79 -13.12 13.67
N PRO A 206 -6.88 -13.60 13.03
CA PRO A 206 -7.19 -15.04 12.94
C PRO A 206 -6.06 -15.92 12.41
N ASP A 207 -5.32 -15.45 11.40
CA ASP A 207 -4.23 -16.23 10.81
C ASP A 207 -3.04 -16.37 11.78
N LEU A 208 -2.73 -15.32 12.55
CA LEU A 208 -1.66 -15.37 13.56
C LEU A 208 -2.06 -16.27 14.72
N ARG A 209 -3.30 -16.13 15.19
CA ARG A 209 -3.85 -16.99 16.25
C ARG A 209 -3.79 -18.46 15.84
N ALA A 210 -4.23 -18.80 14.63
CA ALA A 210 -4.15 -20.16 14.11
C ALA A 210 -2.71 -20.66 14.04
N TYR A 211 -1.79 -19.83 13.49
CA TYR A 211 -0.38 -20.18 13.35
C TYR A 211 0.28 -20.54 14.67
N PHE A 212 0.05 -19.78 15.74
CA PHE A 212 0.65 -20.01 17.05
C PHE A 212 -0.06 -21.12 17.83
N SER A 213 -1.41 -21.24 17.74
CA SER A 213 -2.16 -22.32 18.35
C SER A 213 -1.74 -23.70 17.82
N GLU A 214 -1.54 -23.84 16.50
CA GLU A 214 -1.04 -25.07 15.87
C GLU A 214 0.34 -25.51 16.36
N ARG A 215 1.12 -24.58 16.93
CA ARG A 215 2.49 -24.80 17.42
C ARG A 215 2.62 -24.79 18.94
N SER A 216 1.49 -24.65 19.65
CA SER A 216 1.43 -24.56 21.12
C SER A 216 2.37 -23.50 21.70
N VAL A 217 2.50 -22.35 21.02
CA VAL A 217 3.29 -21.21 21.50
C VAL A 217 2.39 -20.27 22.27
N GLU A 218 2.61 -20.16 23.58
CA GLU A 218 1.84 -19.29 24.48
C GLU A 218 2.34 -17.85 24.50
N GLN A 219 3.66 -17.67 24.39
CA GLN A 219 4.31 -16.36 24.38
C GLN A 219 5.26 -16.27 23.17
N ALA A 220 4.88 -15.45 22.21
CA ALA A 220 5.68 -15.25 21.00
C ALA A 220 6.61 -14.03 21.15
N SER A 221 7.88 -14.21 20.85
CA SER A 221 8.86 -13.13 20.69
C SER A 221 8.61 -12.32 19.43
N LEU A 222 9.16 -11.10 19.35
CA LEU A 222 9.16 -10.28 18.12
C LEU A 222 9.67 -11.02 16.89
N ALA A 223 10.75 -11.78 17.04
CA ALA A 223 11.33 -12.56 15.94
C ALA A 223 10.39 -13.67 15.45
N GLU A 224 9.71 -14.38 16.38
CA GLU A 224 8.74 -15.41 16.02
C GLU A 224 7.50 -14.82 15.36
N ILE A 225 7.01 -13.66 15.82
CA ILE A 225 5.89 -12.95 15.18
C ILE A 225 6.26 -12.55 13.76
N ARG A 226 7.41 -11.91 13.58
CA ARG A 226 7.91 -11.56 12.24
C ARG A 226 8.01 -12.78 11.33
N GLN A 227 8.57 -13.90 11.81
CA GLN A 227 8.70 -15.12 11.03
C GLN A 227 7.34 -15.75 10.68
N ALA A 228 6.39 -15.72 11.60
CA ALA A 228 5.02 -16.17 11.36
C ALA A 228 4.37 -15.36 10.23
N ILE A 229 4.49 -14.04 10.28
CA ILE A 229 3.94 -13.13 9.27
C ILE A 229 4.58 -13.36 7.91
N ILE A 230 5.89 -13.47 7.82
CA ILE A 230 6.60 -13.79 6.59
C ILE A 230 6.04 -15.08 5.99
N THR A 231 5.92 -16.14 6.80
CA THR A 231 5.41 -17.44 6.36
C THR A 231 3.97 -17.38 5.85
N ILE A 232 3.09 -16.67 6.58
CA ILE A 232 1.68 -16.53 6.21
C ILE A 232 1.55 -15.70 4.93
N ARG A 233 2.30 -14.61 4.83
CA ARG A 233 2.23 -13.69 3.67
C ARG A 233 2.79 -14.33 2.40
N ASP A 234 3.95 -14.98 2.47
CA ASP A 234 4.55 -15.64 1.30
C ASP A 234 3.64 -16.73 0.71
N ARG A 235 2.83 -17.38 1.55
CA ARG A 235 1.82 -18.35 1.09
C ARG A 235 0.69 -17.68 0.33
N LYS A 236 0.19 -16.52 0.79
CA LYS A 236 -1.01 -15.86 0.25
C LYS A 236 -0.71 -14.82 -0.82
N ILE A 237 0.31 -14.02 -0.60
CA ILE A 237 0.73 -12.88 -1.44
C ILE A 237 2.25 -12.95 -1.56
N PRO A 238 2.79 -13.63 -2.57
CA PRO A 238 4.24 -13.76 -2.71
C PRO A 238 4.92 -12.39 -2.70
N PHE A 239 5.99 -12.27 -1.92
CA PHE A 239 6.81 -11.06 -1.92
C PHE A 239 7.37 -10.83 -3.33
N PRO A 240 7.38 -9.59 -3.85
CA PRO A 240 7.89 -9.29 -5.19
C PRO A 240 9.37 -9.65 -5.29
N ARG A 241 9.68 -10.67 -6.10
CA ARG A 241 11.05 -11.09 -6.43
C ARG A 241 11.22 -11.04 -7.96
N GLU A 242 12.45 -10.88 -8.43
CA GLU A 242 12.72 -10.75 -9.88
C GLU A 242 12.19 -11.92 -10.70
N GLU A 243 12.29 -13.13 -10.16
CA GLU A 243 11.92 -14.39 -10.81
C GLU A 243 10.42 -14.68 -10.83
N ARG A 244 9.62 -13.95 -10.03
CA ARG A 244 8.18 -14.17 -9.91
C ARG A 244 7.42 -13.05 -10.60
N GLY A 245 6.18 -13.35 -10.97
CA GLY A 245 5.23 -12.33 -11.45
C GLY A 245 5.08 -11.18 -10.45
N GLY A 246 4.41 -10.11 -10.86
CA GLY A 246 4.20 -8.92 -10.06
C GLY A 246 2.79 -8.82 -9.48
N ASN A 247 2.63 -7.99 -8.45
CA ASN A 247 1.33 -7.57 -7.91
C ASN A 247 1.48 -6.21 -7.20
N ALA A 248 0.37 -5.57 -6.85
CA ALA A 248 0.35 -4.35 -6.03
C ALA A 248 -0.36 -4.57 -4.68
N GLY A 249 -0.19 -5.76 -4.09
CA GLY A 249 -0.96 -6.15 -2.91
C GLY A 249 -2.44 -6.32 -3.22
N SER A 250 -3.32 -5.94 -2.28
CA SER A 250 -4.77 -5.97 -2.51
C SER A 250 -5.15 -4.96 -3.59
N PHE A 251 -5.74 -5.43 -4.68
CA PHE A 251 -6.19 -4.56 -5.76
C PHE A 251 -7.55 -3.91 -5.45
N PHE A 252 -8.37 -4.59 -4.67
CA PHE A 252 -9.67 -4.08 -4.22
C PHE A 252 -9.66 -3.86 -2.71
N LYS A 253 -10.31 -2.79 -2.25
CA LYS A 253 -10.54 -2.51 -0.83
C LYS A 253 -11.58 -3.48 -0.28
N ASN A 254 -11.45 -3.85 1.00
CA ASN A 254 -12.55 -4.49 1.71
C ASN A 254 -13.73 -3.51 1.83
N LEU A 255 -14.93 -4.04 1.78
CA LEU A 255 -16.14 -3.25 1.95
C LEU A 255 -16.38 -3.00 3.44
N THR A 256 -16.89 -1.81 3.72
CA THR A 256 -17.44 -1.45 5.03
C THR A 256 -18.88 -0.95 4.74
N LEU A 257 -19.86 -1.69 5.20
CA LEU A 257 -21.26 -1.50 4.83
C LEU A 257 -22.09 -1.08 6.06
N PRO A 258 -22.94 -0.05 5.96
CA PRO A 258 -23.97 0.19 6.94
C PRO A 258 -25.00 -0.97 6.89
N GLU A 259 -25.77 -1.16 7.97
CA GLU A 259 -26.73 -2.27 8.11
C GLU A 259 -27.70 -2.37 6.92
N ARG A 260 -28.16 -1.23 6.39
CA ARG A 260 -29.07 -1.22 5.22
C ARG A 260 -28.42 -1.83 3.97
N GLU A 261 -27.13 -1.57 3.72
CA GLU A 261 -26.42 -2.12 2.57
C GLU A 261 -26.09 -3.60 2.78
N TYR A 262 -25.76 -3.98 4.02
CA TYR A 262 -25.58 -5.38 4.38
C TYR A 262 -26.88 -6.19 4.15
N ALA A 263 -28.03 -5.68 4.57
CA ALA A 263 -29.30 -6.32 4.33
C ALA A 263 -29.57 -6.54 2.81
N ARG A 264 -29.22 -5.56 1.97
CA ARG A 264 -29.30 -5.71 0.50
C ARG A 264 -28.36 -6.78 -0.03
N LEU A 265 -27.11 -6.79 0.45
CA LEU A 265 -26.14 -7.82 0.10
C LEU A 265 -26.66 -9.21 0.47
N ARG A 266 -27.20 -9.36 1.69
CA ARG A 266 -27.77 -10.62 2.18
C ARG A 266 -28.88 -11.13 1.27
N VAL A 267 -29.85 -10.31 0.90
CA VAL A 267 -30.94 -10.66 -0.02
C VAL A 267 -30.41 -11.09 -1.40
N ASN A 268 -29.40 -10.38 -1.93
CA ASN A 268 -28.80 -10.75 -3.21
C ASN A 268 -28.04 -12.07 -3.15
N ILE A 269 -27.36 -12.35 -2.02
CA ILE A 269 -26.67 -13.64 -1.83
C ILE A 269 -27.68 -14.76 -1.67
N GLU A 270 -28.77 -14.59 -0.92
CA GLU A 270 -29.84 -15.56 -0.79
C GLU A 270 -30.50 -15.90 -2.14
N ARG A 271 -30.65 -14.90 -3.03
CA ARG A 271 -31.24 -15.09 -4.36
C ARG A 271 -30.31 -15.76 -5.37
N ASN A 272 -29.02 -15.40 -5.36
CA ASN A 272 -28.10 -15.70 -6.47
C ASN A 272 -27.05 -16.77 -6.14
N PHE A 273 -27.01 -17.27 -4.89
CA PHE A 273 -26.01 -18.22 -4.41
C PHE A 273 -26.67 -19.31 -3.55
N SER A 274 -25.87 -20.29 -3.12
CA SER A 274 -26.39 -21.37 -2.28
C SER A 274 -26.54 -20.96 -0.81
N SER A 275 -27.25 -21.80 -0.03
CA SER A 275 -27.39 -21.63 1.42
C SER A 275 -26.02 -21.65 2.15
N ARG A 276 -25.03 -22.31 1.58
CA ARG A 276 -23.66 -22.34 2.13
C ARG A 276 -23.01 -20.95 2.09
N GLU A 277 -23.12 -20.24 0.98
CA GLU A 277 -22.58 -18.87 0.86
C GLU A 277 -23.31 -17.88 1.75
N LEU A 278 -24.62 -18.06 1.90
CA LEU A 278 -25.42 -17.26 2.84
C LEU A 278 -24.94 -17.51 4.29
N ALA A 279 -24.76 -18.75 4.68
CA ALA A 279 -24.26 -19.09 6.02
C ALA A 279 -22.86 -18.51 6.27
N ARG A 280 -21.97 -18.53 5.26
CA ARG A 280 -20.64 -17.88 5.35
C ARG A 280 -20.75 -16.35 5.55
N LEU A 281 -21.69 -15.69 4.89
CA LEU A 281 -21.93 -14.26 5.08
C LEU A 281 -22.38 -13.96 6.52
N GLU A 282 -23.30 -14.76 7.06
CA GLU A 282 -23.77 -14.63 8.43
C GLU A 282 -22.63 -14.85 9.46
N GLU A 283 -21.73 -15.81 9.22
CA GLU A 283 -20.54 -15.98 10.05
C GLU A 283 -19.59 -14.77 10.01
N ILE A 284 -19.46 -14.13 8.84
CA ILE A 284 -18.69 -12.87 8.72
C ILE A 284 -19.35 -11.77 9.57
N ARG A 285 -20.67 -11.64 9.53
CA ARG A 285 -21.43 -10.66 10.31
C ARG A 285 -21.24 -10.83 11.83
N LYS A 286 -21.25 -12.07 12.31
CA LYS A 286 -21.08 -12.40 13.75
C LYS A 286 -19.74 -11.94 14.33
N ARG A 287 -18.72 -11.74 13.49
CA ARG A 287 -17.41 -11.22 13.93
C ARG A 287 -17.45 -9.73 14.30
N PHE A 288 -18.53 -9.02 13.94
CA PHE A 288 -18.70 -7.58 14.20
C PHE A 288 -20.07 -7.27 14.83
N PRO A 289 -20.39 -7.84 16.02
CA PRO A 289 -21.75 -7.87 16.53
C PRO A 289 -22.31 -6.49 16.93
N GLN A 290 -21.45 -5.53 17.26
CA GLN A 290 -21.86 -4.23 17.81
C GLN A 290 -21.42 -3.03 16.93
N SER A 291 -21.07 -3.27 15.68
CA SER A 291 -20.61 -2.21 14.79
C SER A 291 -21.71 -1.74 13.85
N ASP A 292 -21.93 -0.44 13.78
CA ASP A 292 -22.78 0.19 12.77
C ASP A 292 -22.20 0.03 11.35
N GLN A 293 -20.96 -0.41 11.27
CA GLN A 293 -20.21 -0.62 10.04
C GLN A 293 -19.71 -2.07 9.95
N ILE A 294 -20.28 -2.82 9.04
CA ILE A 294 -19.98 -4.24 8.85
C ILE A 294 -18.88 -4.41 7.84
N LYS A 295 -17.74 -4.98 8.26
CA LYS A 295 -16.63 -5.28 7.35
C LYS A 295 -16.89 -6.57 6.60
N ILE A 296 -16.99 -6.48 5.27
CA ILE A 296 -17.12 -7.62 4.37
C ILE A 296 -15.80 -7.82 3.62
N PRO A 297 -15.15 -8.98 3.78
CA PRO A 297 -13.98 -9.31 2.96
C PRO A 297 -14.35 -9.35 1.49
N THR A 298 -13.79 -8.45 0.68
CA THR A 298 -14.05 -8.44 -0.77
C THR A 298 -13.56 -9.74 -1.44
N ALA A 299 -12.53 -10.38 -0.87
CA ALA A 299 -12.09 -11.71 -1.29
C ALA A 299 -13.24 -12.74 -1.28
N PHE A 300 -14.11 -12.72 -0.26
CA PHE A 300 -15.29 -13.57 -0.18
C PHE A 300 -16.23 -13.34 -1.37
N LEU A 301 -16.53 -12.09 -1.72
CA LEU A 301 -17.42 -11.76 -2.84
C LEU A 301 -16.84 -12.21 -4.19
N ILE A 302 -15.54 -12.01 -4.40
CA ILE A 302 -14.83 -12.42 -5.62
C ILE A 302 -14.83 -13.97 -5.72
N GLU A 303 -14.60 -14.67 -4.60
CA GLU A 303 -14.60 -16.12 -4.53
C GLU A 303 -15.96 -16.73 -4.85
N ILE A 304 -17.05 -16.27 -4.20
CA ILE A 304 -18.39 -16.81 -4.44
C ILE A 304 -18.88 -16.52 -5.86
N CYS A 305 -18.36 -15.46 -6.51
CA CYS A 305 -18.62 -15.19 -7.91
C CYS A 305 -17.84 -16.12 -8.88
N GLY A 306 -16.98 -17.03 -8.37
CA GLY A 306 -16.22 -17.96 -9.18
C GLY A 306 -15.07 -17.35 -9.97
N LEU A 307 -14.52 -16.20 -9.49
CA LEU A 307 -13.52 -15.43 -10.23
C LEU A 307 -12.07 -15.77 -9.87
N LYS A 308 -11.83 -16.68 -8.91
CA LYS A 308 -10.47 -17.16 -8.58
C LYS A 308 -9.82 -17.79 -9.81
N GLY A 309 -8.58 -17.41 -10.09
CA GLY A 309 -7.85 -17.90 -11.25
C GLY A 309 -8.29 -17.31 -12.60
N HIS A 310 -9.33 -16.47 -12.65
CA HIS A 310 -9.78 -15.85 -13.90
C HIS A 310 -8.67 -14.98 -14.52
N ARG A 311 -8.50 -15.11 -15.85
CA ARG A 311 -7.41 -14.44 -16.59
C ARG A 311 -7.94 -13.55 -17.70
N ILE A 312 -7.23 -12.42 -17.91
CA ILE A 312 -7.35 -11.58 -19.10
C ILE A 312 -5.93 -11.20 -19.52
N GLY A 313 -5.52 -11.60 -20.72
CA GLY A 313 -4.14 -11.44 -21.16
C GLY A 313 -3.15 -12.09 -20.20
N GLY A 314 -2.13 -11.35 -19.78
CA GLY A 314 -1.14 -11.78 -18.79
C GLY A 314 -1.55 -11.56 -17.32
N ALA A 315 -2.75 -11.00 -17.07
CA ALA A 315 -3.24 -10.72 -15.71
C ALA A 315 -4.16 -11.82 -15.20
N GLN A 316 -4.09 -12.15 -13.89
CA GLN A 316 -4.90 -13.18 -13.23
C GLN A 316 -5.41 -12.73 -11.86
N VAL A 317 -6.62 -13.12 -11.49
CA VAL A 317 -7.10 -13.09 -10.10
C VAL A 317 -6.38 -14.18 -9.30
N ASN A 318 -5.70 -13.82 -8.22
CA ASN A 318 -4.97 -14.78 -7.40
C ASN A 318 -5.92 -15.83 -6.81
N GLU A 319 -5.57 -17.09 -6.96
CA GLU A 319 -6.39 -18.24 -6.50
C GLU A 319 -6.43 -18.33 -4.96
N LEU A 320 -5.33 -17.97 -4.28
CA LEU A 320 -5.20 -18.04 -2.83
C LEU A 320 -5.73 -16.80 -2.12
N GLN A 321 -5.56 -15.63 -2.72
CA GLN A 321 -6.03 -14.34 -2.19
C GLN A 321 -6.70 -13.53 -3.31
N PRO A 322 -8.01 -13.69 -3.54
CA PRO A 322 -8.70 -13.11 -4.70
C PRO A 322 -8.73 -11.57 -4.75
N LEU A 323 -8.37 -10.90 -3.65
CA LEU A 323 -8.16 -9.45 -3.65
C LEU A 323 -6.97 -9.01 -4.51
N VAL A 324 -6.02 -9.91 -4.75
CA VAL A 324 -4.78 -9.63 -5.44
C VAL A 324 -4.93 -9.97 -6.93
N LEU A 325 -4.59 -9.03 -7.78
CA LEU A 325 -4.38 -9.28 -9.20
C LEU A 325 -2.90 -9.52 -9.46
N LEU A 326 -2.58 -10.54 -10.21
CA LEU A 326 -1.22 -10.98 -10.52
C LEU A 326 -0.87 -10.61 -11.97
N ASN A 327 0.35 -10.17 -12.19
CA ASN A 327 1.04 -10.22 -13.47
C ASN A 327 1.79 -11.56 -13.52
N LEU A 328 1.38 -12.46 -14.40
CA LEU A 328 2.01 -13.79 -14.54
C LEU A 328 3.32 -13.77 -15.37
N GLY A 329 3.76 -12.57 -15.76
CA GLY A 329 4.82 -12.32 -16.71
C GLY A 329 4.24 -11.84 -18.05
N GLY A 330 4.65 -10.65 -18.46
CA GLY A 330 4.19 -10.04 -19.73
C GLY A 330 2.78 -9.43 -19.71
N ALA A 331 2.12 -9.28 -18.56
CA ALA A 331 0.88 -8.54 -18.47
C ALA A 331 1.09 -7.05 -18.79
N THR A 332 0.15 -6.47 -19.53
CA THR A 332 0.06 -5.04 -19.76
C THR A 332 -0.81 -4.36 -18.67
N ALA A 333 -0.69 -3.05 -18.53
CA ALA A 333 -1.59 -2.29 -17.68
C ALA A 333 -3.04 -2.41 -18.15
N GLN A 334 -3.26 -2.50 -19.46
CA GLN A 334 -4.59 -2.70 -20.05
C GLN A 334 -5.19 -4.07 -19.65
N ASP A 335 -4.40 -5.15 -19.60
CA ASP A 335 -4.87 -6.46 -19.13
C ASP A 335 -5.40 -6.37 -17.69
N VAL A 336 -4.64 -5.70 -16.80
CA VAL A 336 -5.02 -5.51 -15.40
C VAL A 336 -6.31 -4.68 -15.29
N ILE A 337 -6.42 -3.60 -16.05
CA ILE A 337 -7.61 -2.74 -16.09
C ILE A 337 -8.82 -3.51 -16.60
N ALA A 338 -8.67 -4.29 -17.67
CA ALA A 338 -9.73 -5.12 -18.23
C ALA A 338 -10.21 -6.18 -17.22
N LEU A 339 -9.26 -6.86 -16.55
CA LEU A 339 -9.55 -7.82 -15.51
C LEU A 339 -10.27 -7.19 -14.32
N ALA A 340 -9.81 -6.05 -13.85
CA ALA A 340 -10.45 -5.32 -12.76
C ALA A 340 -11.88 -4.88 -13.11
N LYS A 341 -12.12 -4.40 -14.35
CA LYS A 341 -13.46 -4.08 -14.86
C LYS A 341 -14.37 -5.33 -14.90
N HIS A 342 -13.82 -6.46 -15.33
CA HIS A 342 -14.55 -7.72 -15.37
C HIS A 342 -14.97 -8.16 -13.96
N VAL A 343 -14.02 -8.20 -13.01
CA VAL A 343 -14.29 -8.54 -11.60
C VAL A 343 -15.36 -7.64 -11.01
N ARG A 344 -15.25 -6.33 -11.18
CA ARG A 344 -16.23 -5.36 -10.67
C ARG A 344 -17.64 -5.60 -11.23
N ARG A 345 -17.76 -5.79 -12.55
CA ARG A 345 -19.04 -6.06 -13.20
C ARG A 345 -19.67 -7.36 -12.72
N ALA A 346 -18.89 -8.44 -12.65
CA ALA A 346 -19.36 -9.75 -12.22
C ALA A 346 -19.82 -9.74 -10.75
N VAL A 347 -19.05 -9.12 -9.86
CA VAL A 347 -19.45 -8.97 -8.45
C VAL A 347 -20.69 -8.10 -8.33
N HIS A 348 -20.73 -6.95 -9.02
CA HIS A 348 -21.89 -6.06 -8.96
C HIS A 348 -23.18 -6.76 -9.46
N ALA A 349 -23.11 -7.44 -10.58
CA ALA A 349 -24.28 -8.13 -11.18
C ALA A 349 -24.90 -9.16 -10.24
N ARG A 350 -24.08 -9.88 -9.44
CA ARG A 350 -24.55 -10.96 -8.58
C ARG A 350 -24.81 -10.56 -7.14
N THR A 351 -24.10 -9.53 -6.63
CA THR A 351 -24.16 -9.13 -5.22
C THR A 351 -24.76 -7.73 -5.01
N GLY A 352 -24.86 -6.93 -6.06
CA GLY A 352 -25.23 -5.51 -5.98
C GLY A 352 -24.14 -4.60 -5.42
N MET A 353 -22.96 -5.15 -5.07
CA MET A 353 -21.87 -4.40 -4.43
C MET A 353 -20.89 -3.88 -5.47
N THR A 354 -20.53 -2.60 -5.35
CA THR A 354 -19.51 -1.97 -6.19
C THR A 354 -18.16 -1.98 -5.49
N LEU A 355 -17.17 -2.65 -6.09
CA LEU A 355 -15.82 -2.71 -5.54
C LEU A 355 -15.05 -1.42 -5.83
N SER A 356 -14.28 -0.94 -4.86
CA SER A 356 -13.33 0.18 -5.01
C SER A 356 -11.91 -0.37 -5.12
N ILE A 357 -11.11 0.19 -6.04
CA ILE A 357 -9.69 -0.17 -6.16
C ILE A 357 -8.86 0.48 -5.05
N GLU A 358 -7.75 -0.16 -4.68
CA GLU A 358 -6.81 0.35 -3.69
C GLU A 358 -5.58 1.00 -4.34
N PRO A 359 -4.97 0.43 -5.40
CA PRO A 359 -3.80 1.03 -6.03
C PRO A 359 -4.11 2.36 -6.72
N GLU A 360 -3.12 3.26 -6.69
CA GLU A 360 -3.16 4.49 -7.48
C GLU A 360 -2.90 4.19 -8.95
N LEU A 361 -3.69 4.79 -9.83
CA LEU A 361 -3.55 4.67 -11.28
C LEU A 361 -2.76 5.85 -11.82
N VAL A 362 -1.60 5.59 -12.43
CA VAL A 362 -0.63 6.60 -12.87
C VAL A 362 -0.52 6.61 -14.39
N GLY A 363 -0.63 7.77 -15.02
CA GLY A 363 -0.46 7.94 -16.47
C GLY A 363 -1.63 7.44 -17.33
N PHE A 364 -2.77 7.14 -16.76
CA PHE A 364 -3.98 6.75 -17.48
C PHE A 364 -4.83 7.96 -17.85
N THR A 365 -5.52 7.89 -18.98
CA THR A 365 -6.59 8.82 -19.32
C THR A 365 -7.89 8.44 -18.60
N VAL A 366 -8.79 9.41 -18.48
CA VAL A 366 -10.13 9.21 -17.90
C VAL A 366 -10.88 8.09 -18.63
N GLN A 367 -10.75 8.00 -19.96
CA GLN A 367 -11.40 6.98 -20.77
C GLN A 367 -10.90 5.57 -20.47
N GLU A 368 -9.60 5.38 -20.27
CA GLU A 368 -9.00 4.07 -19.97
C GLU A 368 -9.50 3.53 -18.64
N ILE A 369 -9.64 4.39 -17.65
CA ILE A 369 -10.04 4.02 -16.28
C ILE A 369 -11.55 4.19 -16.01
N ALA A 370 -12.31 4.62 -17.02
CA ALA A 370 -13.78 4.69 -16.91
C ALA A 370 -14.37 3.33 -16.48
N GLY A 371 -15.24 3.35 -15.48
CA GLY A 371 -15.85 2.15 -14.90
C GLY A 371 -15.00 1.42 -13.85
N ILE A 372 -13.77 1.88 -13.54
CA ILE A 372 -12.96 1.38 -12.41
C ILE A 372 -12.95 2.37 -11.26
N THR A 373 -12.75 3.64 -11.54
CA THR A 373 -12.84 4.72 -10.56
C THR A 373 -14.30 5.08 -10.33
N ARG A 374 -14.66 5.45 -9.09
CA ARG A 374 -15.92 6.19 -8.89
C ARG A 374 -15.81 7.53 -9.61
N PRO A 375 -16.90 8.09 -10.17
CA PRO A 375 -16.91 9.51 -10.45
C PRO A 375 -16.49 10.23 -9.17
N GLN A 376 -15.56 11.17 -9.27
CA GLN A 376 -15.28 12.05 -8.14
C GLN A 376 -16.62 12.72 -7.80
N GLU A 377 -17.12 12.46 -6.60
CA GLU A 377 -18.17 13.29 -6.03
C GLU A 377 -17.55 14.68 -5.90
N SER A 378 -18.02 15.57 -6.79
CA SER A 378 -17.65 16.99 -6.85
C SER A 378 -18.12 17.73 -5.60
#